data_16f5ebbc1e116d79f40ebcaac65b0125
#
_entry.id   16f5ebbc1e116d79f40ebcaac65b0125
#
_cell.length_a   1.000
_cell.length_b   1.000
_cell.length_c   1.000
_cell.angle_alpha   90.00
_cell.angle_beta   90.00
_cell.angle_gamma   90.00
#
_symmetry.space_group_name_H-M   'P 1'
#
loop_
_entity.id
_entity.type
_entity.pdbx_description
1 polymer ?
#
loop_
_entity_poly.entity_id
_entity_poly.type
_entity_poly.pdbx_seq_one_letter_code
_entity_poly.pdbx_strand_id
1 'polypeptide(L)'
;MTKPVIAIVGRPNVGKSTIFNRIVGERVSIVEDIPGVTRDRIYSSADWLTHEFNIIDTGGIEIGDEPFLEQIRQQAEIAIDEADVIIFMTNGREGVTAADEQVAKILYKTKKPVVLAVNKIDNPDMREMIYDFYSLGFGEPWPISGSHGLGLGDLLDECAKHFPKEGEEQYDEDVIKFSLIGRPNVGKSSLVNAFLGQDRVIVSDISGTTRDAIDTPYTYDDQDYVIIDTAGMRKKGKVYESTEKYSVLRALRAIERSDVVLVVLNADEGIQEQDKKIAGYAHEAGKAVIIVVNKWDAIEKDDKTMNFYTHQIREHFLFLDYAPIVFVSAKTKQRVHNLLPVIKRVSENHAMRIQSSILNEVIEDAVARNPAPTDKGRRLRLYYATQVAIKPPTFVVFVNDVELMHFSYERFLENRIRETFDFEGTPIRLITRARD
;
A
#
# COMPACT_ATOMS: atom_id res chain seq x y z
N MET A 1 -6.98 5.81 8.08
CA MET A 1 -8.06 6.01 7.08
C MET A 1 -7.54 5.52 5.73
N THR A 2 -8.28 4.66 5.06
CA THR A 2 -7.93 4.20 3.71
C THR A 2 -8.23 5.31 2.72
N LYS A 3 -7.24 5.70 1.91
CA LYS A 3 -7.42 6.71 0.88
C LYS A 3 -8.32 6.15 -0.23
N PRO A 4 -9.32 6.93 -0.73
CA PRO A 4 -10.09 6.54 -1.91
C PRO A 4 -9.17 6.26 -3.11
N VAL A 5 -9.59 5.39 -4.00
CA VAL A 5 -8.83 5.03 -5.20
C VAL A 5 -9.56 5.44 -6.46
N ILE A 6 -8.90 6.26 -7.29
CA ILE A 6 -9.38 6.62 -8.64
C ILE A 6 -8.60 5.79 -9.66
N ALA A 7 -9.29 5.12 -10.59
CA ALA A 7 -8.63 4.49 -11.74
C ALA A 7 -8.98 5.21 -13.04
N ILE A 8 -7.98 5.45 -13.89
CA ILE A 8 -8.16 6.02 -15.21
C ILE A 8 -8.23 4.89 -16.25
N VAL A 9 -9.36 4.77 -16.94
CA VAL A 9 -9.62 3.77 -17.97
C VAL A 9 -9.93 4.45 -19.29
N GLY A 10 -9.54 3.84 -20.39
CA GLY A 10 -9.83 4.30 -21.74
C GLY A 10 -8.88 3.65 -22.75
N ARG A 11 -9.22 3.75 -24.03
CA ARG A 11 -8.37 3.23 -25.11
C ARG A 11 -6.98 3.88 -25.12
N PRO A 12 -5.98 3.31 -25.77
CA PRO A 12 -4.67 3.94 -25.93
C PRO A 12 -4.73 5.32 -26.58
N ASN A 13 -3.76 6.18 -26.29
CA ASN A 13 -3.57 7.50 -26.87
C ASN A 13 -4.68 8.55 -26.57
N VAL A 14 -5.62 8.26 -25.66
CA VAL A 14 -6.57 9.29 -25.17
C VAL A 14 -5.92 10.26 -24.18
N GLY A 15 -4.71 9.97 -23.69
CA GLY A 15 -3.92 10.85 -22.80
C GLY A 15 -4.00 10.49 -21.32
N LYS A 16 -4.29 9.21 -20.97
CA LYS A 16 -4.36 8.73 -19.58
C LYS A 16 -3.14 9.10 -18.75
N SER A 17 -1.95 8.74 -19.23
CA SER A 17 -0.70 9.02 -18.50
C SER A 17 -0.38 10.51 -18.38
N THR A 18 -0.83 11.33 -19.34
CA THR A 18 -0.70 12.79 -19.26
C THR A 18 -1.55 13.34 -18.12
N ILE A 19 -2.80 12.88 -18.00
CA ILE A 19 -3.70 13.27 -16.92
C ILE A 19 -3.20 12.74 -15.58
N PHE A 20 -2.79 11.47 -15.51
CA PHE A 20 -2.20 10.88 -14.33
C PHE A 20 -1.01 11.71 -13.81
N ASN A 21 -0.02 11.99 -14.66
CA ASN A 21 1.17 12.78 -14.30
C ASN A 21 0.79 14.18 -13.83
N ARG A 22 -0.25 14.80 -14.41
CA ARG A 22 -0.66 16.13 -14.02
C ARG A 22 -1.43 16.13 -12.68
N ILE A 23 -2.25 15.14 -12.40
CA ILE A 23 -2.97 15.00 -11.12
C ILE A 23 -1.98 14.71 -9.99
N VAL A 24 -1.01 13.83 -10.22
CA VAL A 24 0.04 13.52 -9.23
C VAL A 24 0.92 14.75 -8.98
N GLY A 25 1.04 15.66 -9.98
CA GLY A 25 1.77 16.93 -9.86
C GLY A 25 3.29 16.76 -9.82
N GLU A 26 4.01 17.90 -9.87
CA GLU A 26 5.47 17.96 -9.68
C GLU A 26 5.90 17.80 -8.19
N ARG A 27 4.94 17.61 -7.29
CA ARG A 27 5.19 17.32 -5.88
C ARG A 27 5.31 15.82 -5.64
N VAL A 28 6.28 15.21 -6.27
CA VAL A 28 6.88 14.00 -5.70
C VAL A 28 7.56 14.46 -4.42
N SER A 29 6.90 14.24 -3.27
CA SER A 29 7.59 14.38 -1.99
C SER A 29 8.86 13.56 -2.08
N ILE A 30 9.99 14.19 -1.76
CA ILE A 30 11.31 13.57 -1.67
C ILE A 30 11.18 12.50 -0.56
N VAL A 31 10.81 11.30 -0.97
CA VAL A 31 10.99 10.10 -0.16
C VAL A 31 12.35 9.57 -0.58
N GLU A 32 13.24 9.41 0.37
CA GLU A 32 14.59 8.91 0.18
C GLU A 32 14.59 7.68 -0.74
N ASP A 33 15.53 7.67 -1.71
CA ASP A 33 15.77 6.52 -2.56
C ASP A 33 16.24 5.33 -1.71
N ILE A 34 15.34 4.42 -1.43
CA ILE A 34 15.71 3.14 -0.81
C ILE A 34 16.36 2.28 -1.89
N PRO A 35 17.64 1.89 -1.74
CA PRO A 35 18.34 1.09 -2.73
C PRO A 35 17.60 -0.22 -3.00
N GLY A 36 17.17 -0.44 -4.25
CA GLY A 36 16.48 -1.65 -4.70
C GLY A 36 14.97 -1.53 -4.89
N VAL A 37 14.36 -0.37 -4.62
CA VAL A 37 12.93 -0.13 -4.87
C VAL A 37 12.77 0.86 -6.02
N THR A 38 12.41 0.36 -7.21
CA THR A 38 12.03 1.20 -8.35
C THR A 38 10.53 1.48 -8.30
N ARG A 39 10.13 2.76 -8.23
CA ARG A 39 8.71 3.16 -8.32
C ARG A 39 8.15 2.84 -9.70
N ASP A 40 7.15 1.98 -9.75
CA ASP A 40 6.29 1.87 -10.93
C ASP A 40 5.36 3.09 -10.96
N ARG A 41 5.37 3.85 -12.07
CA ARG A 41 4.55 5.04 -12.31
C ARG A 41 3.04 4.74 -12.50
N ILE A 42 2.56 3.61 -12.02
CA ILE A 42 1.21 3.13 -12.25
C ILE A 42 0.27 3.51 -11.11
N TYR A 43 0.80 3.68 -9.91
CA TYR A 43 0.06 3.95 -8.67
C TYR A 43 0.74 5.09 -7.90
N SER A 44 -0.01 6.12 -7.58
CA SER A 44 0.51 7.27 -6.83
C SER A 44 -0.57 7.88 -5.94
N SER A 45 -0.13 8.49 -4.84
CA SER A 45 -1.01 9.33 -4.02
C SER A 45 -1.08 10.74 -4.59
N ALA A 46 -2.25 11.33 -4.52
CA ALA A 46 -2.52 12.70 -4.89
C ALA A 46 -3.45 13.35 -3.85
N ASP A 47 -3.46 14.67 -3.83
CA ASP A 47 -4.37 15.46 -3.00
C ASP A 47 -5.18 16.43 -3.87
N TRP A 48 -6.44 16.62 -3.50
CA TRP A 48 -7.31 17.62 -4.10
C TRP A 48 -8.17 18.26 -3.02
N LEU A 49 -8.01 19.56 -2.82
CA LEU A 49 -8.65 20.31 -1.73
C LEU A 49 -8.33 19.68 -0.35
N THR A 50 -9.34 19.11 0.31
CA THR A 50 -9.22 18.45 1.62
C THR A 50 -9.12 16.94 1.53
N HIS A 51 -9.17 16.37 0.32
CA HIS A 51 -9.18 14.94 0.10
C HIS A 51 -7.81 14.42 -0.36
N GLU A 52 -7.29 13.43 0.35
CA GLU A 52 -6.17 12.62 -0.12
C GLU A 52 -6.71 11.34 -0.76
N PHE A 53 -6.20 10.98 -1.94
CA PHE A 53 -6.61 9.78 -2.66
C PHE A 53 -5.46 9.14 -3.41
N ASN A 54 -5.65 7.90 -3.83
CA ASN A 54 -4.72 7.20 -4.69
C ASN A 54 -5.25 7.16 -6.12
N ILE A 55 -4.34 7.21 -7.10
CA ILE A 55 -4.70 7.18 -8.51
C ILE A 55 -3.94 6.08 -9.24
N ILE A 56 -4.64 5.37 -10.15
CA ILE A 56 -4.11 4.28 -10.96
C ILE A 56 -4.18 4.66 -12.44
N ASP A 57 -3.03 4.64 -13.14
CA ASP A 57 -2.97 4.66 -14.60
C ASP A 57 -3.02 3.23 -15.15
N THR A 58 -4.20 2.78 -15.55
CA THR A 58 -4.33 1.44 -16.14
C THR A 58 -3.62 1.31 -17.51
N GLY A 59 -3.34 2.43 -18.18
CA GLY A 59 -2.61 2.45 -19.45
C GLY A 59 -1.11 2.12 -19.32
N GLY A 60 -0.54 2.31 -18.13
CA GLY A 60 0.83 1.92 -17.80
C GLY A 60 0.97 0.42 -17.49
N ILE A 61 -0.14 -0.33 -17.39
CA ILE A 61 -0.13 -1.77 -17.14
C ILE A 61 0.16 -2.47 -18.47
N GLU A 62 1.38 -2.99 -18.60
CA GLU A 62 1.73 -3.85 -19.72
C GLU A 62 1.02 -5.20 -19.57
N ILE A 63 0.16 -5.48 -20.51
CA ILE A 63 -0.55 -6.73 -20.63
C ILE A 63 0.06 -7.40 -21.84
N GLY A 64 0.96 -8.37 -21.68
CA GLY A 64 1.63 -9.18 -22.71
C GLY A 64 1.29 -8.95 -24.21
N ASP A 65 1.61 -9.85 -25.10
CA ASP A 65 1.30 -9.77 -26.55
C ASP A 65 -0.17 -10.13 -26.87
N GLU A 66 -1.10 -9.79 -25.98
CA GLU A 66 -2.52 -10.03 -26.12
C GLU A 66 -3.15 -9.12 -27.20
N PRO A 67 -4.24 -9.55 -27.89
CA PRO A 67 -4.95 -8.70 -28.81
C PRO A 67 -5.43 -7.40 -28.16
N PHE A 68 -5.39 -6.30 -28.88
CA PHE A 68 -5.73 -4.95 -28.44
C PHE A 68 -7.02 -4.84 -27.59
N LEU A 69 -8.06 -5.56 -27.99
CA LEU A 69 -9.35 -5.57 -27.28
C LEU A 69 -9.28 -6.28 -25.93
N GLU A 70 -8.47 -7.32 -25.82
CA GLU A 70 -8.27 -8.04 -24.57
C GLU A 70 -7.47 -7.19 -23.58
N GLN A 71 -6.48 -6.42 -24.06
CA GLN A 71 -5.76 -5.46 -23.22
C GLN A 71 -6.69 -4.39 -22.63
N ILE A 72 -7.58 -3.80 -23.45
CA ILE A 72 -8.57 -2.81 -22.99
C ILE A 72 -9.51 -3.45 -21.95
N ARG A 73 -9.96 -4.66 -22.20
CA ARG A 73 -10.84 -5.38 -21.28
C ARG A 73 -10.17 -5.62 -19.95
N GLN A 74 -8.95 -6.11 -19.92
CA GLN A 74 -8.21 -6.37 -18.70
C GLN A 74 -7.94 -5.08 -17.91
N GLN A 75 -7.61 -3.98 -18.58
CA GLN A 75 -7.46 -2.67 -17.94
C GLN A 75 -8.75 -2.19 -17.28
N ALA A 76 -9.89 -2.37 -17.94
CA ALA A 76 -11.19 -2.00 -17.39
C ALA A 76 -11.60 -2.91 -16.21
N GLU A 77 -11.33 -4.20 -16.28
CA GLU A 77 -11.59 -5.16 -15.20
C GLU A 77 -10.74 -4.84 -13.96
N ILE A 78 -9.45 -4.48 -14.15
CA ILE A 78 -8.58 -4.01 -13.06
C ILE A 78 -9.15 -2.76 -12.38
N ALA A 79 -9.59 -1.78 -13.18
CA ALA A 79 -10.19 -0.57 -12.64
C ALA A 79 -11.47 -0.85 -11.85
N ILE A 80 -12.32 -1.76 -12.37
CA ILE A 80 -13.57 -2.18 -11.72
C ILE A 80 -13.26 -2.86 -10.36
N ASP A 81 -12.25 -3.68 -10.30
CA ASP A 81 -11.91 -4.39 -9.06
C ASP A 81 -11.26 -3.45 -8.03
N GLU A 82 -10.36 -2.54 -8.46
CA GLU A 82 -9.48 -1.81 -7.55
C GLU A 82 -9.94 -0.38 -7.20
N ALA A 83 -10.72 0.30 -8.06
CA ALA A 83 -11.10 1.69 -7.84
C ALA A 83 -12.35 1.85 -6.97
N ASP A 84 -12.45 2.98 -6.27
CA ASP A 84 -13.70 3.47 -5.68
C ASP A 84 -14.45 4.34 -6.68
N VAL A 85 -13.72 5.08 -7.53
CA VAL A 85 -14.25 5.89 -8.63
C VAL A 85 -13.45 5.62 -9.90
N ILE A 86 -14.12 5.48 -11.03
CA ILE A 86 -13.49 5.24 -12.33
C ILE A 86 -13.62 6.48 -13.19
N ILE A 87 -12.51 7.02 -13.69
CA ILE A 87 -12.49 8.02 -14.75
C ILE A 87 -12.45 7.28 -16.10
N PHE A 88 -13.55 7.33 -16.84
CA PHE A 88 -13.60 6.83 -18.21
C PHE A 88 -13.15 7.93 -19.17
N MET A 89 -11.98 7.77 -19.76
CA MET A 89 -11.30 8.78 -20.55
C MET A 89 -11.43 8.54 -22.04
N THR A 90 -11.89 9.54 -22.77
CA THR A 90 -12.09 9.51 -24.22
C THR A 90 -11.33 10.68 -24.89
N ASN A 91 -11.35 10.76 -26.22
CA ASN A 91 -10.68 11.80 -27.01
C ASN A 91 -11.68 12.63 -27.79
N GLY A 92 -11.86 13.89 -27.40
CA GLY A 92 -12.82 14.80 -28.04
C GLY A 92 -12.55 15.10 -29.51
N ARG A 93 -11.29 15.10 -29.94
CA ARG A 93 -10.94 15.36 -31.35
C ARG A 93 -11.30 14.21 -32.30
N GLU A 94 -11.41 12.99 -31.79
CA GLU A 94 -11.71 11.81 -32.61
C GLU A 94 -13.20 11.41 -32.55
N GLY A 95 -13.95 12.00 -31.61
CA GLY A 95 -15.32 11.61 -31.32
C GLY A 95 -15.44 10.22 -30.69
N VAL A 96 -16.65 9.70 -30.59
CA VAL A 96 -16.93 8.38 -30.05
C VAL A 96 -16.48 7.30 -31.03
N THR A 97 -15.68 6.37 -30.59
CA THR A 97 -15.17 5.26 -31.40
C THR A 97 -15.74 3.91 -30.95
N ALA A 98 -15.68 2.89 -31.81
CA ALA A 98 -16.10 1.53 -31.46
C ALA A 98 -15.33 0.96 -30.27
N ALA A 99 -14.06 1.39 -30.06
CA ALA A 99 -13.28 1.01 -28.90
C ALA A 99 -13.81 1.65 -27.61
N ASP A 100 -14.24 2.92 -27.65
CA ASP A 100 -14.88 3.60 -26.52
C ASP A 100 -16.21 2.91 -26.14
N GLU A 101 -17.03 2.52 -27.12
CA GLU A 101 -18.25 1.74 -26.87
C GLU A 101 -17.99 0.38 -26.23
N GLN A 102 -16.89 -0.26 -26.57
CA GLN A 102 -16.52 -1.53 -25.95
C GLN A 102 -16.09 -1.36 -24.50
N VAL A 103 -15.29 -0.34 -24.19
CA VAL A 103 -14.97 0.03 -22.80
C VAL A 103 -16.27 0.33 -22.04
N ALA A 104 -17.17 1.11 -22.62
CA ALA A 104 -18.46 1.43 -22.03
C ALA A 104 -19.26 0.18 -21.65
N LYS A 105 -19.35 -0.81 -22.56
CA LYS A 105 -20.05 -2.08 -22.32
C LYS A 105 -19.48 -2.87 -21.14
N ILE A 106 -18.16 -2.79 -20.90
CA ILE A 106 -17.52 -3.43 -19.76
C ILE A 106 -17.86 -2.65 -18.47
N LEU A 107 -17.75 -1.32 -18.52
CA LEU A 107 -18.01 -0.44 -17.38
C LEU A 107 -19.48 -0.44 -16.95
N TYR A 108 -20.45 -0.72 -17.82
CA TYR A 108 -21.86 -0.88 -17.44
C TYR A 108 -22.12 -2.03 -16.46
N LYS A 109 -21.21 -2.99 -16.36
CA LYS A 109 -21.35 -4.13 -15.46
C LYS A 109 -20.98 -3.79 -14.02
N THR A 110 -20.30 -2.68 -13.79
CA THR A 110 -19.92 -2.25 -12.44
C THR A 110 -21.03 -1.44 -11.77
N LYS A 111 -21.07 -1.52 -10.44
CA LYS A 111 -21.89 -0.63 -9.58
C LYS A 111 -21.10 0.59 -9.11
N LYS A 112 -19.81 0.68 -9.43
CA LYS A 112 -18.96 1.77 -9.02
C LYS A 112 -19.25 3.02 -9.84
N PRO A 113 -19.10 4.23 -9.26
CA PRO A 113 -19.25 5.48 -9.99
C PRO A 113 -18.26 5.55 -11.15
N VAL A 114 -18.77 5.93 -12.33
CA VAL A 114 -17.95 6.16 -13.53
C VAL A 114 -18.16 7.61 -13.96
N VAL A 115 -17.07 8.38 -13.99
CA VAL A 115 -17.06 9.79 -14.41
C VAL A 115 -16.45 9.83 -15.82
N LEU A 116 -17.24 10.31 -16.81
CA LEU A 116 -16.81 10.38 -18.20
C LEU A 116 -16.01 11.65 -18.47
N ALA A 117 -14.74 11.51 -18.83
CA ALA A 117 -13.84 12.60 -19.18
C ALA A 117 -13.54 12.63 -20.68
N VAL A 118 -13.77 13.77 -21.32
CA VAL A 118 -13.48 14.00 -22.74
C VAL A 118 -12.23 14.85 -22.85
N ASN A 119 -11.08 14.23 -23.13
CA ASN A 119 -9.78 14.90 -23.20
C ASN A 119 -9.50 15.52 -24.57
N LYS A 120 -8.52 16.41 -24.62
CA LYS A 120 -8.08 17.18 -25.80
C LYS A 120 -9.07 18.26 -26.23
N ILE A 121 -9.88 18.76 -25.28
CA ILE A 121 -10.71 19.97 -25.43
C ILE A 121 -9.85 21.15 -25.01
N ASP A 122 -9.03 21.65 -25.93
CA ASP A 122 -7.95 22.59 -25.63
C ASP A 122 -8.40 24.06 -25.62
N ASN A 123 -9.61 24.35 -26.09
CA ASN A 123 -10.20 25.67 -26.08
C ASN A 123 -11.74 25.64 -25.92
N PRO A 124 -12.38 26.75 -25.55
CA PRO A 124 -13.83 26.81 -25.32
C PRO A 124 -14.67 26.46 -26.55
N ASP A 125 -14.19 26.75 -27.77
CA ASP A 125 -14.94 26.49 -29.03
C ASP A 125 -15.11 24.98 -29.31
N MET A 126 -14.23 24.16 -28.71
CA MET A 126 -14.31 22.69 -28.82
C MET A 126 -15.32 22.05 -27.86
N ARG A 127 -15.96 22.83 -26.97
CA ARG A 127 -16.90 22.26 -25.98
C ARG A 127 -18.10 21.58 -26.61
N GLU A 128 -18.52 22.00 -27.80
CA GLU A 128 -19.62 21.33 -28.50
C GLU A 128 -19.32 19.88 -28.86
N MET A 129 -18.05 19.52 -28.99
CA MET A 129 -17.63 18.14 -29.31
C MET A 129 -17.96 17.12 -28.19
N ILE A 130 -18.28 17.59 -26.99
CA ILE A 130 -18.60 16.68 -25.87
C ILE A 130 -20.00 16.06 -26.02
N TYR A 131 -20.91 16.69 -26.77
CA TYR A 131 -22.30 16.25 -26.85
C TYR A 131 -22.46 14.82 -27.41
N ASP A 132 -21.61 14.40 -28.34
CA ASP A 132 -21.65 13.07 -28.91
C ASP A 132 -21.37 11.98 -27.84
N PHE A 133 -20.62 12.34 -26.79
CA PHE A 133 -20.23 11.41 -25.73
C PHE A 133 -21.34 11.08 -24.72
N TYR A 134 -22.45 11.84 -24.71
CA TYR A 134 -23.65 11.43 -23.96
C TYR A 134 -24.20 10.08 -24.44
N SER A 135 -23.93 9.69 -25.69
CA SER A 135 -24.30 8.40 -26.24
C SER A 135 -23.66 7.21 -25.50
N LEU A 136 -22.55 7.46 -24.78
CA LEU A 136 -21.89 6.45 -23.94
C LEU A 136 -22.62 6.20 -22.60
N GLY A 137 -23.64 6.98 -22.22
CA GLY A 137 -24.57 6.69 -21.13
C GLY A 137 -24.02 6.80 -19.69
N PHE A 138 -22.92 7.52 -19.47
CA PHE A 138 -22.32 7.74 -18.13
C PHE A 138 -22.64 9.13 -17.53
N GLY A 139 -23.74 9.75 -17.96
CA GLY A 139 -24.13 11.08 -17.49
C GLY A 139 -23.39 12.19 -18.20
N GLU A 140 -23.08 13.27 -17.51
CA GLU A 140 -22.43 14.46 -18.07
C GLU A 140 -20.97 14.18 -18.43
N PRO A 141 -20.57 14.42 -19.71
CA PRO A 141 -19.18 14.33 -20.13
C PRO A 141 -18.39 15.57 -19.65
N TRP A 142 -17.28 15.36 -18.96
CA TRP A 142 -16.43 16.44 -18.45
C TRP A 142 -15.35 16.81 -19.47
N PRO A 143 -15.38 18.04 -20.07
CA PRO A 143 -14.36 18.47 -21.01
C PRO A 143 -13.07 18.81 -20.27
N ILE A 144 -11.98 18.18 -20.68
CA ILE A 144 -10.65 18.40 -20.09
C ILE A 144 -9.58 18.60 -21.16
N SER A 145 -8.48 19.25 -20.78
CA SER A 145 -7.25 19.28 -21.55
C SER A 145 -6.06 18.88 -20.69
N GLY A 146 -5.57 17.66 -20.89
CA GLY A 146 -4.39 17.16 -20.18
C GLY A 146 -3.11 17.95 -20.46
N SER A 147 -2.98 18.49 -21.67
CA SER A 147 -1.83 19.32 -22.06
C SER A 147 -1.85 20.71 -21.37
N HIS A 148 -3.02 21.32 -21.24
CA HIS A 148 -3.18 22.68 -20.70
C HIS A 148 -3.67 22.71 -19.25
N GLY A 149 -4.12 21.59 -18.69
CA GLY A 149 -4.64 21.51 -17.32
C GLY A 149 -6.06 22.09 -17.17
N LEU A 150 -6.79 22.30 -18.29
CA LEU A 150 -8.14 22.85 -18.26
C LEU A 150 -9.15 21.77 -17.83
N GLY A 151 -10.13 22.15 -17.01
CA GLY A 151 -11.25 21.28 -16.59
C GLY A 151 -10.89 20.17 -15.60
N LEU A 152 -9.62 20.04 -15.18
CA LEU A 152 -9.22 19.01 -14.23
C LEU A 152 -9.81 19.22 -12.84
N GLY A 153 -9.92 20.46 -12.40
CA GLY A 153 -10.54 20.78 -11.12
C GLY A 153 -11.98 20.32 -11.05
N ASP A 154 -12.79 20.64 -12.06
CA ASP A 154 -14.18 20.23 -12.14
C ASP A 154 -14.35 18.71 -12.19
N LEU A 155 -13.45 18.02 -12.93
CA LEU A 155 -13.41 16.57 -12.98
C LEU A 155 -13.10 15.94 -11.59
N LEU A 156 -12.13 16.50 -10.87
CA LEU A 156 -11.74 15.99 -9.54
C LEU A 156 -12.82 16.33 -8.49
N ASP A 157 -13.49 17.47 -8.58
CA ASP A 157 -14.65 17.80 -7.75
C ASP A 157 -15.78 16.80 -7.93
N GLU A 158 -16.05 16.39 -9.19
CA GLU A 158 -17.04 15.35 -9.46
C GLU A 158 -16.62 13.99 -8.88
N CYS A 159 -15.36 13.60 -9.06
CA CYS A 159 -14.84 12.37 -8.46
C CYS A 159 -14.96 12.38 -6.94
N ALA A 160 -14.64 13.50 -6.28
CA ALA A 160 -14.68 13.64 -4.83
C ALA A 160 -16.08 13.47 -4.23
N LYS A 161 -17.16 13.82 -4.97
CA LYS A 161 -18.54 13.58 -4.53
C LYS A 161 -18.87 12.10 -4.33
N HIS A 162 -18.13 11.24 -5.01
CA HIS A 162 -18.30 9.79 -4.99
C HIS A 162 -17.33 9.07 -4.05
N PHE A 163 -16.45 9.79 -3.38
CA PHE A 163 -15.55 9.19 -2.39
C PHE A 163 -16.34 8.60 -1.23
N PRO A 164 -15.91 7.47 -0.66
CA PRO A 164 -16.48 6.97 0.59
C PRO A 164 -16.49 8.07 1.64
N LYS A 165 -17.61 8.24 2.33
CA LYS A 165 -17.71 9.28 3.36
C LYS A 165 -16.74 8.98 4.49
N GLU A 166 -16.03 10.01 4.96
CA GLU A 166 -15.22 9.92 6.16
C GLU A 166 -16.07 9.43 7.33
N GLY A 167 -15.63 8.37 8.01
CA GLY A 167 -16.32 7.81 9.18
C GLY A 167 -16.97 6.44 8.99
N GLU A 168 -17.04 5.89 7.78
CA GLU A 168 -17.36 4.47 7.60
C GLU A 168 -16.06 3.65 7.77
N GLU A 169 -15.43 3.68 8.96
CA GLU A 169 -14.47 2.64 9.31
C GLU A 169 -15.22 1.31 9.32
N GLN A 170 -14.81 0.43 8.42
CA GLN A 170 -15.47 -0.84 8.17
C GLN A 170 -15.31 -1.82 9.33
N TYR A 171 -14.42 -1.51 10.28
CA TYR A 171 -14.07 -2.33 11.44
C TYR A 171 -13.70 -1.46 12.64
N ASP A 172 -14.04 -1.90 13.83
CA ASP A 172 -13.68 -1.25 15.08
C ASP A 172 -12.15 -1.12 15.24
N GLU A 173 -11.69 -0.14 16.02
CA GLU A 173 -10.25 0.13 16.25
C GLU A 173 -9.51 -1.07 16.87
N ASP A 174 -10.21 -1.90 17.64
CA ASP A 174 -9.66 -3.07 18.32
C ASP A 174 -9.47 -4.29 17.39
N VAL A 175 -10.02 -4.24 16.17
CA VAL A 175 -9.90 -5.30 15.18
C VAL A 175 -8.53 -5.23 14.49
N ILE A 176 -7.76 -6.32 14.55
CA ILE A 176 -6.45 -6.39 13.91
C ILE A 176 -6.61 -6.73 12.43
N LYS A 177 -6.25 -5.76 11.56
CA LYS A 177 -6.30 -5.93 10.11
C LYS A 177 -4.92 -6.35 9.59
N PHE A 178 -4.84 -7.49 8.92
CA PHE A 178 -3.60 -7.91 8.30
C PHE A 178 -3.78 -8.47 6.89
N SER A 179 -2.73 -8.36 6.10
CA SER A 179 -2.68 -8.89 4.73
C SER A 179 -1.50 -9.82 4.52
N LEU A 180 -1.61 -10.67 3.50
CA LEU A 180 -0.53 -11.53 3.04
C LEU A 180 -0.08 -11.04 1.65
N ILE A 181 1.17 -10.62 1.55
CA ILE A 181 1.78 -10.18 0.30
C ILE A 181 2.95 -11.10 -0.07
N GLY A 182 3.36 -11.09 -1.31
CA GLY A 182 4.45 -11.93 -1.82
C GLY A 182 4.19 -12.35 -3.26
N ARG A 183 5.18 -12.93 -3.90
CA ARG A 183 5.12 -13.40 -5.28
C ARG A 183 3.99 -14.42 -5.51
N PRO A 184 3.56 -14.63 -6.75
CA PRO A 184 2.71 -15.77 -7.10
C PRO A 184 3.32 -17.09 -6.61
N ASN A 185 2.46 -18.04 -6.25
CA ASN A 185 2.84 -19.41 -5.84
C ASN A 185 3.70 -19.58 -4.57
N VAL A 186 3.97 -18.53 -3.78
CA VAL A 186 4.62 -18.66 -2.47
C VAL A 186 3.74 -19.33 -1.40
N GLY A 187 2.45 -19.50 -1.68
CA GLY A 187 1.50 -20.21 -0.81
C GLY A 187 0.60 -19.33 0.04
N LYS A 188 0.36 -18.07 -0.35
CA LYS A 188 -0.55 -17.13 0.37
C LYS A 188 -1.94 -17.73 0.61
N SER A 189 -2.59 -18.20 -0.46
CA SER A 189 -3.93 -18.82 -0.36
C SER A 189 -3.95 -20.07 0.52
N SER A 190 -2.88 -20.85 0.50
CA SER A 190 -2.73 -22.02 1.36
C SER A 190 -2.58 -21.63 2.82
N LEU A 191 -1.87 -20.53 3.11
CA LEU A 191 -1.76 -19.97 4.47
C LEU A 191 -3.10 -19.46 4.98
N VAL A 192 -3.85 -18.70 4.16
CA VAL A 192 -5.20 -18.25 4.53
C VAL A 192 -6.10 -19.44 4.87
N ASN A 193 -6.10 -20.49 4.05
CA ASN A 193 -6.87 -21.70 4.33
C ASN A 193 -6.40 -22.41 5.60
N ALA A 194 -5.08 -22.41 5.88
CA ALA A 194 -4.53 -22.98 7.09
C ALA A 194 -4.89 -22.19 8.35
N PHE A 195 -5.00 -20.86 8.26
CA PHE A 195 -5.54 -20.02 9.34
C PHE A 195 -6.99 -20.33 9.63
N LEU A 196 -7.85 -20.29 8.60
CA LEU A 196 -9.29 -20.50 8.73
C LEU A 196 -9.65 -21.95 9.10
N GLY A 197 -8.76 -22.89 8.86
CA GLY A 197 -8.93 -24.30 9.21
C GLY A 197 -8.37 -24.69 10.58
N GLN A 198 -8.13 -23.76 11.50
CA GLN A 198 -7.74 -24.04 12.88
C GLN A 198 -8.98 -24.24 13.76
N ASP A 199 -8.92 -25.18 14.71
CA ASP A 199 -10.06 -25.56 15.57
C ASP A 199 -10.59 -24.43 16.47
N ARG A 200 -9.83 -23.37 16.67
CA ARG A 200 -10.18 -22.21 17.51
C ARG A 200 -10.61 -20.96 16.72
N VAL A 201 -10.67 -21.07 15.40
CA VAL A 201 -11.04 -19.95 14.52
C VAL A 201 -12.55 -20.02 14.26
N ILE A 202 -13.25 -18.98 14.65
CA ILE A 202 -14.67 -18.79 14.34
C ILE A 202 -14.76 -17.73 13.27
N VAL A 203 -15.23 -18.08 12.08
CA VAL A 203 -15.56 -17.10 11.04
C VAL A 203 -16.78 -16.34 11.55
N SER A 204 -16.62 -15.05 11.83
CA SER A 204 -17.66 -14.22 12.44
C SER A 204 -18.30 -13.31 11.41
N ASP A 205 -19.62 -13.11 11.54
CA ASP A 205 -20.35 -12.04 10.88
C ASP A 205 -20.13 -10.74 11.68
N ILE A 206 -18.95 -10.14 11.58
CA ILE A 206 -18.70 -8.83 12.19
C ILE A 206 -19.59 -7.80 11.51
N SER A 207 -20.36 -7.07 12.30
CA SER A 207 -21.30 -6.04 11.83
C SER A 207 -20.52 -4.98 11.03
N GLY A 208 -20.88 -4.77 9.76
CA GLY A 208 -20.20 -3.85 8.83
C GLY A 208 -19.61 -4.51 7.58
N THR A 209 -19.56 -5.83 7.50
CA THR A 209 -18.88 -6.58 6.43
C THR A 209 -19.65 -6.68 5.10
N THR A 210 -20.81 -6.05 4.97
CA THR A 210 -21.72 -6.24 3.83
C THR A 210 -21.28 -5.60 2.52
N ARG A 211 -20.21 -4.79 2.48
CA ARG A 211 -19.81 -4.07 1.26
C ARG A 211 -18.63 -4.67 0.49
N ASP A 212 -17.70 -5.35 1.15
CA ASP A 212 -16.56 -5.97 0.44
C ASP A 212 -16.51 -7.48 0.70
N ALA A 213 -17.04 -8.29 -0.22
CA ALA A 213 -16.88 -9.75 -0.26
C ALA A 213 -15.39 -10.20 -0.39
N ILE A 214 -14.47 -9.28 -0.18
CA ILE A 214 -13.02 -9.39 -0.44
C ILE A 214 -12.27 -9.76 0.83
N ASP A 215 -12.75 -9.35 2.01
CA ASP A 215 -12.10 -9.56 3.30
C ASP A 215 -12.69 -10.77 4.04
N THR A 216 -11.93 -11.34 4.97
CA THR A 216 -12.41 -12.46 5.80
C THR A 216 -12.21 -12.13 7.28
N PRO A 217 -13.30 -11.74 7.99
CA PRO A 217 -13.28 -11.56 9.44
C PRO A 217 -13.30 -12.90 10.16
N TYR A 218 -12.61 -12.99 11.29
CA TYR A 218 -12.66 -14.14 12.18
C TYR A 218 -12.18 -13.77 13.58
N THR A 219 -12.59 -14.55 14.58
CA THR A 219 -12.18 -14.41 15.98
C THR A 219 -11.27 -15.57 16.37
N TYR A 220 -10.20 -15.28 17.07
CA TYR A 220 -9.28 -16.26 17.64
C TYR A 220 -8.86 -15.78 19.04
N ASP A 221 -9.04 -16.62 20.06
CA ASP A 221 -8.64 -16.36 21.45
C ASP A 221 -9.16 -14.98 21.97
N ASP A 222 -10.48 -14.74 21.79
CA ASP A 222 -11.19 -13.51 22.14
C ASP A 222 -10.67 -12.22 21.46
N GLN A 223 -9.84 -12.35 20.43
CA GLN A 223 -9.39 -11.24 19.60
C GLN A 223 -9.97 -11.33 18.19
N ASP A 224 -10.51 -10.21 17.71
CA ASP A 224 -11.04 -10.08 16.36
C ASP A 224 -9.96 -9.72 15.35
N TYR A 225 -9.96 -10.42 14.23
CA TYR A 225 -9.02 -10.25 13.14
C TYR A 225 -9.76 -10.13 11.82
N VAL A 226 -9.16 -9.43 10.87
CA VAL A 226 -9.61 -9.39 9.49
C VAL A 226 -8.43 -9.65 8.56
N ILE A 227 -8.57 -10.65 7.69
CA ILE A 227 -7.63 -10.89 6.60
C ILE A 227 -8.08 -10.05 5.41
N ILE A 228 -7.28 -9.08 5.03
CA ILE A 228 -7.55 -8.16 3.92
C ILE A 228 -7.27 -8.85 2.58
N ASP A 229 -8.14 -8.63 1.58
CA ASP A 229 -8.02 -9.10 0.18
C ASP A 229 -7.94 -10.63 0.00
N THR A 230 -8.81 -11.37 0.68
CA THR A 230 -8.87 -12.83 0.51
C THR A 230 -9.55 -13.29 -0.79
N ALA A 231 -10.42 -12.49 -1.41
CA ALA A 231 -11.11 -12.87 -2.65
C ALA A 231 -10.15 -13.04 -3.82
N GLY A 232 -9.10 -12.22 -3.89
CA GLY A 232 -8.04 -12.41 -4.86
C GLY A 232 -7.23 -13.68 -4.69
N MET A 233 -7.19 -14.18 -3.46
CA MET A 233 -6.54 -15.47 -3.16
C MET A 233 -7.46 -16.66 -3.40
N ARG A 234 -8.79 -16.48 -3.41
CA ARG A 234 -9.80 -17.55 -3.60
C ARG A 234 -10.22 -17.76 -5.05
N LYS A 235 -10.25 -16.69 -5.86
CA LYS A 235 -10.58 -16.78 -7.30
C LYS A 235 -9.39 -17.41 -8.05
N LYS A 236 -9.31 -18.73 -8.07
CA LYS A 236 -8.44 -19.50 -8.98
C LYS A 236 -8.99 -19.44 -10.41
N GLY A 237 -8.84 -18.32 -11.08
CA GLY A 237 -9.19 -18.17 -12.49
C GLY A 237 -7.93 -17.87 -13.29
N LYS A 238 -7.66 -18.67 -14.33
CA LYS A 238 -6.46 -18.64 -15.19
C LYS A 238 -6.12 -17.28 -15.83
N VAL A 239 -6.98 -16.28 -15.73
CA VAL A 239 -6.85 -14.98 -16.42
C VAL A 239 -6.07 -13.95 -15.59
N TYR A 240 -6.04 -14.06 -14.27
CA TYR A 240 -5.50 -13.03 -13.37
C TYR A 240 -4.07 -13.26 -12.88
N GLU A 241 -3.48 -14.42 -13.15
CA GLU A 241 -2.09 -14.74 -12.74
C GLU A 241 -1.02 -14.22 -13.72
N SER A 242 -1.42 -13.68 -14.86
CA SER A 242 -0.48 -13.45 -15.98
C SER A 242 0.22 -12.09 -15.98
N THR A 243 -0.20 -11.13 -15.15
CA THR A 243 0.43 -9.80 -15.17
C THR A 243 1.04 -9.46 -13.81
N GLU A 244 2.37 -9.43 -13.75
CA GLU A 244 3.16 -9.09 -12.56
C GLU A 244 2.73 -7.77 -11.92
N LYS A 245 2.45 -6.76 -12.74
CA LYS A 245 2.01 -5.43 -12.32
C LYS A 245 0.64 -5.42 -11.63
N TYR A 246 -0.28 -6.30 -12.03
CA TYR A 246 -1.58 -6.44 -11.35
C TYR A 246 -1.43 -7.02 -9.95
N SER A 247 -0.54 -7.99 -9.78
CA SER A 247 -0.20 -8.54 -8.47
C SER A 247 0.37 -7.48 -7.52
N VAL A 248 1.14 -6.53 -8.05
CA VAL A 248 1.71 -5.40 -7.29
C VAL A 248 0.62 -4.42 -6.84
N LEU A 249 -0.32 -4.04 -7.72
CA LEU A 249 -1.42 -3.12 -7.37
C LEU A 249 -2.29 -3.68 -6.24
N ARG A 250 -2.62 -4.97 -6.31
CA ARG A 250 -3.37 -5.64 -5.24
C ARG A 250 -2.59 -5.67 -3.93
N ALA A 251 -1.29 -5.95 -4.01
CA ALA A 251 -0.44 -5.93 -2.83
C ALA A 251 -0.42 -4.53 -2.18
N LEU A 252 -0.30 -3.46 -2.97
CA LEU A 252 -0.33 -2.08 -2.49
C LEU A 252 -1.65 -1.74 -1.78
N ARG A 253 -2.79 -2.10 -2.38
CA ARG A 253 -4.10 -1.87 -1.77
C ARG A 253 -4.29 -2.67 -0.47
N ALA A 254 -3.87 -3.94 -0.47
CA ALA A 254 -3.92 -4.76 0.72
C ALA A 254 -3.02 -4.19 1.84
N ILE A 255 -1.83 -3.71 1.50
CA ILE A 255 -0.91 -3.03 2.41
C ILE A 255 -1.60 -1.81 3.04
N GLU A 256 -2.19 -0.91 2.24
CA GLU A 256 -2.83 0.30 2.75
C GLU A 256 -3.92 0.02 3.77
N ARG A 257 -4.76 -1.00 3.51
CA ARG A 257 -5.89 -1.37 4.37
C ARG A 257 -5.50 -2.18 5.61
N SER A 258 -4.25 -2.59 5.74
CA SER A 258 -3.75 -3.42 6.83
C SER A 258 -3.04 -2.61 7.91
N ASP A 259 -3.07 -3.10 9.15
CA ASP A 259 -2.17 -2.66 10.22
C ASP A 259 -0.86 -3.47 10.19
N VAL A 260 -0.97 -4.78 9.92
CA VAL A 260 0.16 -5.72 9.87
C VAL A 260 0.23 -6.38 8.49
N VAL A 261 1.42 -6.47 7.93
CA VAL A 261 1.69 -7.08 6.63
C VAL A 261 2.57 -8.31 6.78
N LEU A 262 2.08 -9.46 6.31
CA LEU A 262 2.82 -10.71 6.25
C LEU A 262 3.51 -10.82 4.89
N VAL A 263 4.83 -10.62 4.84
CA VAL A 263 5.66 -10.83 3.64
C VAL A 263 5.97 -12.32 3.52
N VAL A 264 5.29 -13.00 2.60
CA VAL A 264 5.39 -14.46 2.44
C VAL A 264 6.48 -14.79 1.43
N LEU A 265 7.49 -15.52 1.89
CA LEU A 265 8.62 -16.04 1.10
C LEU A 265 8.47 -17.55 0.87
N ASN A 266 8.99 -18.04 -0.24
CA ASN A 266 9.08 -19.47 -0.53
C ASN A 266 10.46 -19.99 -0.12
N ALA A 267 10.52 -20.87 0.87
CA ALA A 267 11.77 -21.44 1.35
C ALA A 267 12.54 -22.22 0.27
N ASP A 268 11.84 -22.92 -0.62
CA ASP A 268 12.43 -23.75 -1.68
C ASP A 268 13.08 -22.93 -2.80
N GLU A 269 12.48 -21.79 -3.16
CA GLU A 269 12.98 -20.92 -4.24
C GLU A 269 14.01 -19.86 -3.76
N GLY A 270 14.13 -19.67 -2.45
CA GLY A 270 14.93 -18.60 -1.87
C GLY A 270 14.37 -17.18 -2.12
N ILE A 271 15.18 -16.18 -1.78
CA ILE A 271 14.81 -14.77 -1.88
C ILE A 271 15.06 -14.25 -3.31
N GLN A 272 14.05 -13.62 -3.88
CA GLN A 272 14.11 -13.01 -5.22
C GLN A 272 14.01 -11.48 -5.13
N GLU A 273 14.44 -10.77 -6.18
CA GLU A 273 14.36 -9.29 -6.23
C GLU A 273 12.92 -8.78 -6.11
N GLN A 274 11.95 -9.51 -6.65
CA GLN A 274 10.53 -9.17 -6.52
C GLN A 274 10.03 -9.24 -5.07
N ASP A 275 10.57 -10.16 -4.24
CA ASP A 275 10.24 -10.24 -2.82
C ASP A 275 10.70 -8.98 -2.08
N LYS A 276 11.90 -8.48 -2.41
CA LYS A 276 12.45 -7.25 -1.83
C LYS A 276 11.59 -6.04 -2.20
N LYS A 277 11.20 -5.94 -3.47
CA LYS A 277 10.35 -4.85 -3.97
C LYS A 277 9.00 -4.83 -3.25
N ILE A 278 8.33 -5.97 -3.14
CA ILE A 278 7.03 -6.09 -2.46
C ILE A 278 7.15 -5.76 -0.97
N ALA A 279 8.21 -6.23 -0.31
CA ALA A 279 8.47 -5.92 1.09
C ALA A 279 8.79 -4.42 1.31
N GLY A 280 9.48 -3.80 0.35
CA GLY A 280 9.77 -2.37 0.35
C GLY A 280 8.51 -1.52 0.39
N TYR A 281 7.46 -1.88 -0.36
CA TYR A 281 6.18 -1.16 -0.32
C TYR A 281 5.52 -1.16 1.06
N ALA A 282 5.60 -2.28 1.80
CA ALA A 282 5.06 -2.35 3.16
C ALA A 282 5.84 -1.45 4.13
N HIS A 283 7.15 -1.41 3.99
CA HIS A 283 8.03 -0.54 4.78
C HIS A 283 7.78 0.95 4.49
N GLU A 284 7.75 1.35 3.21
CA GLU A 284 7.47 2.74 2.79
C GLU A 284 6.09 3.21 3.25
N ALA A 285 5.08 2.33 3.21
CA ALA A 285 3.75 2.62 3.73
C ALA A 285 3.72 2.74 5.27
N GLY A 286 4.85 2.48 5.95
CA GLY A 286 4.95 2.56 7.41
C GLY A 286 4.14 1.49 8.13
N LYS A 287 3.89 0.34 7.50
CA LYS A 287 3.12 -0.76 8.10
C LYS A 287 3.98 -1.65 8.98
N ALA A 288 3.36 -2.27 9.96
CA ALA A 288 4.02 -3.34 10.70
C ALA A 288 4.25 -4.55 9.80
N VAL A 289 5.42 -5.19 9.91
CA VAL A 289 5.85 -6.24 8.98
C VAL A 289 6.29 -7.50 9.74
N ILE A 290 5.86 -8.65 9.23
CA ILE A 290 6.32 -9.98 9.65
C ILE A 290 6.80 -10.72 8.40
N ILE A 291 8.00 -11.26 8.43
CA ILE A 291 8.53 -12.10 7.35
C ILE A 291 8.12 -13.56 7.63
N VAL A 292 7.38 -14.16 6.70
CA VAL A 292 6.87 -15.52 6.81
C VAL A 292 7.54 -16.40 5.77
N VAL A 293 8.40 -17.32 6.22
CA VAL A 293 9.07 -18.31 5.37
C VAL A 293 8.18 -19.54 5.28
N ASN A 294 7.43 -19.67 4.19
CA ASN A 294 6.50 -20.76 3.94
C ASN A 294 7.15 -21.89 3.14
N LYS A 295 6.45 -23.02 3.03
CA LYS A 295 6.91 -24.29 2.45
C LYS A 295 8.13 -24.86 3.16
N TRP A 296 8.23 -24.59 4.47
CA TRP A 296 9.33 -25.09 5.29
C TRP A 296 9.43 -26.63 5.34
N ASP A 297 8.38 -27.35 4.95
CA ASP A 297 8.36 -28.81 4.77
C ASP A 297 9.13 -29.30 3.54
N ALA A 298 9.35 -28.47 2.53
CA ALA A 298 10.02 -28.83 1.29
C ALA A 298 11.55 -28.85 1.40
N ILE A 299 12.12 -28.33 2.50
CA ILE A 299 13.57 -28.17 2.69
C ILE A 299 14.12 -29.30 3.56
N GLU A 300 15.28 -29.86 3.18
CA GLU A 300 16.09 -30.69 4.04
C GLU A 300 16.70 -29.82 5.17
N LYS A 301 16.55 -30.26 6.42
CA LYS A 301 16.86 -29.46 7.61
C LYS A 301 17.89 -30.17 8.49
N ASP A 302 18.83 -29.38 8.92
CA ASP A 302 19.70 -29.64 10.06
C ASP A 302 19.51 -28.56 11.15
N ASP A 303 20.26 -28.69 12.24
CA ASP A 303 20.19 -27.76 13.37
C ASP A 303 20.62 -26.31 12.99
N LYS A 304 21.32 -26.11 11.88
CA LYS A 304 21.84 -24.82 11.42
C LYS A 304 20.99 -24.18 10.32
N THR A 305 20.12 -24.96 9.67
CA THR A 305 19.35 -24.50 8.50
C THR A 305 18.52 -23.26 8.79
N MET A 306 17.85 -23.19 9.95
CA MET A 306 17.04 -22.03 10.32
C MET A 306 17.89 -20.78 10.52
N ASN A 307 19.04 -20.90 11.18
CA ASN A 307 19.95 -19.78 11.39
C ASN A 307 20.55 -19.28 10.07
N PHE A 308 20.88 -20.20 9.15
CA PHE A 308 21.36 -19.85 7.82
C PHE A 308 20.33 -19.06 7.03
N TYR A 309 19.05 -19.49 6.98
CA TYR A 309 17.97 -18.75 6.34
C TYR A 309 17.73 -17.39 7.00
N THR A 310 17.77 -17.34 8.33
CA THR A 310 17.62 -16.08 9.07
C THR A 310 18.71 -15.09 8.67
N HIS A 311 19.97 -15.54 8.57
CA HIS A 311 21.08 -14.68 8.16
C HIS A 311 20.89 -14.18 6.72
N GLN A 312 20.57 -15.05 5.78
CA GLN A 312 20.28 -14.66 4.39
C GLN A 312 19.15 -13.62 4.31
N ILE A 313 18.06 -13.83 5.06
CA ILE A 313 16.94 -12.88 5.09
C ILE A 313 17.41 -11.51 5.59
N ARG A 314 18.19 -11.48 6.67
CA ARG A 314 18.74 -10.22 7.23
C ARG A 314 19.68 -9.51 6.25
N GLU A 315 20.49 -10.22 5.49
CA GLU A 315 21.36 -9.65 4.47
C GLU A 315 20.58 -9.04 3.29
N HIS A 316 19.48 -9.69 2.88
CA HIS A 316 18.67 -9.24 1.74
C HIS A 316 17.65 -8.15 2.09
N PHE A 317 17.16 -8.10 3.33
CA PHE A 317 16.14 -7.16 3.82
C PHE A 317 16.70 -6.27 4.94
N LEU A 318 17.80 -5.54 4.66
CA LEU A 318 18.45 -4.64 5.63
C LEU A 318 17.50 -3.58 6.17
N PHE A 319 16.51 -3.16 5.38
CA PHE A 319 15.49 -2.18 5.77
C PHE A 319 14.37 -2.76 6.64
N LEU A 320 14.33 -4.09 6.80
CA LEU A 320 13.37 -4.82 7.65
C LEU A 320 14.06 -5.56 8.80
N ASP A 321 15.15 -5.02 9.33
CA ASP A 321 15.90 -5.61 10.44
C ASP A 321 15.04 -5.79 11.70
N TYR A 322 14.03 -4.94 11.86
CA TYR A 322 13.05 -4.98 12.94
C TYR A 322 11.97 -6.06 12.79
N ALA A 323 11.77 -6.62 11.59
CA ALA A 323 10.68 -7.55 11.32
C ALA A 323 10.98 -8.95 11.91
N PRO A 324 10.08 -9.57 12.69
CA PRO A 324 10.24 -10.95 13.11
C PRO A 324 10.16 -11.91 11.93
N ILE A 325 10.88 -13.03 12.00
CA ILE A 325 10.91 -14.05 10.97
C ILE A 325 10.24 -15.31 11.54
N VAL A 326 9.21 -15.80 10.84
CA VAL A 326 8.46 -16.98 11.25
C VAL A 326 8.51 -18.05 10.14
N PHE A 327 8.97 -19.26 10.48
CA PHE A 327 9.06 -20.38 9.57
C PHE A 327 7.84 -21.29 9.71
N VAL A 328 7.11 -21.51 8.61
CA VAL A 328 5.85 -22.25 8.61
C VAL A 328 5.72 -23.20 7.42
N SER A 329 4.82 -24.17 7.53
CA SER A 329 4.33 -24.93 6.40
C SER A 329 2.81 -24.86 6.35
N ALA A 330 2.26 -24.19 5.37
CA ALA A 330 0.83 -24.17 5.14
C ALA A 330 0.27 -25.55 4.77
N LYS A 331 1.09 -26.40 4.10
CA LYS A 331 0.73 -27.74 3.66
C LYS A 331 0.56 -28.70 4.84
N THR A 332 1.52 -28.72 5.75
CA THR A 332 1.51 -29.61 6.93
C THR A 332 0.89 -28.95 8.16
N LYS A 333 0.47 -27.68 8.06
CA LYS A 333 0.01 -26.82 9.17
C LYS A 333 1.06 -26.58 10.27
N GLN A 334 2.33 -26.93 10.01
CA GLN A 334 3.41 -26.80 10.98
C GLN A 334 3.64 -25.34 11.33
N ARG A 335 3.61 -24.98 12.62
CA ARG A 335 3.86 -23.65 13.19
C ARG A 335 2.94 -22.53 12.71
N VAL A 336 1.86 -22.82 11.95
CA VAL A 336 0.91 -21.80 11.50
C VAL A 336 0.20 -21.14 12.69
N HIS A 337 -0.09 -21.91 13.76
CA HIS A 337 -0.68 -21.41 14.99
C HIS A 337 0.18 -20.36 15.71
N ASN A 338 1.51 -20.36 15.49
CA ASN A 338 2.41 -19.37 16.08
C ASN A 338 2.31 -17.98 15.43
N LEU A 339 1.72 -17.87 14.23
CA LEU A 339 1.62 -16.60 13.54
C LEU A 339 0.65 -15.63 14.22
N LEU A 340 -0.49 -16.09 14.72
CA LEU A 340 -1.49 -15.22 15.34
C LEU A 340 -0.99 -14.49 16.60
N PRO A 341 -0.30 -15.16 17.55
CA PRO A 341 0.33 -14.46 18.66
C PRO A 341 1.39 -13.42 18.22
N VAL A 342 2.15 -13.72 17.16
CA VAL A 342 3.12 -12.76 16.60
C VAL A 342 2.42 -11.58 15.95
N ILE A 343 1.34 -11.80 15.19
CA ILE A 343 0.53 -10.73 14.57
C ILE A 343 -0.02 -9.81 15.66
N LYS A 344 -0.59 -10.37 16.74
CA LYS A 344 -1.12 -9.59 17.87
C LYS A 344 -0.03 -8.73 18.51
N ARG A 345 1.10 -9.32 18.90
CA ARG A 345 2.22 -8.61 19.50
C ARG A 345 2.75 -7.48 18.61
N VAL A 346 2.94 -7.75 17.33
CA VAL A 346 3.42 -6.76 16.36
C VAL A 346 2.40 -5.63 16.17
N SER A 347 1.10 -5.93 16.16
CA SER A 347 0.03 -4.93 16.12
C SER A 347 0.02 -4.05 17.38
N GLU A 348 0.20 -4.64 18.56
CA GLU A 348 0.31 -3.92 19.83
C GLU A 348 1.53 -2.99 19.85
N ASN A 349 2.70 -3.48 19.40
CA ASN A 349 3.90 -2.68 19.25
C ASN A 349 3.70 -1.51 18.27
N HIS A 350 2.97 -1.74 17.18
CA HIS A 350 2.67 -0.71 16.18
C HIS A 350 1.76 0.41 16.71
N ALA A 351 0.89 0.09 17.64
CA ALA A 351 0.01 1.03 18.31
C ALA A 351 0.57 1.57 19.65
N MET A 352 1.79 1.16 20.02
CA MET A 352 2.38 1.52 21.32
C MET A 352 2.58 3.02 21.45
N ARG A 353 2.21 3.55 22.61
CA ARG A 353 2.42 4.95 22.97
C ARG A 353 3.32 5.06 24.18
N ILE A 354 4.40 5.83 24.04
CA ILE A 354 5.40 6.07 25.08
C ILE A 354 5.15 7.43 25.74
N GLN A 355 5.24 7.47 27.06
CA GLN A 355 5.19 8.73 27.78
C GLN A 355 6.45 9.58 27.49
N SER A 356 6.24 10.89 27.23
CA SER A 356 7.34 11.80 26.86
C SER A 356 8.44 11.86 27.92
N SER A 357 8.13 11.73 29.22
CA SER A 357 9.14 11.70 30.29
C SER A 357 10.12 10.53 30.12
N ILE A 358 9.59 9.32 29.91
CA ILE A 358 10.39 8.11 29.75
C ILE A 358 11.19 8.18 28.43
N LEU A 359 10.58 8.67 27.35
CA LEU A 359 11.28 8.87 26.08
C LEU A 359 12.47 9.82 26.24
N ASN A 360 12.30 10.94 26.96
CA ASN A 360 13.38 11.91 27.17
C ASN A 360 14.51 11.35 28.04
N GLU A 361 14.22 10.55 29.07
CA GLU A 361 15.26 9.85 29.85
C GLU A 361 16.11 8.94 28.95
N VAL A 362 15.49 8.21 28.00
CA VAL A 362 16.21 7.34 27.04
C VAL A 362 17.08 8.17 26.10
N ILE A 363 16.56 9.29 25.59
CA ILE A 363 17.32 10.19 24.71
C ILE A 363 18.48 10.85 25.45
N GLU A 364 18.28 11.31 26.68
CA GLU A 364 19.34 11.89 27.53
C GLU A 364 20.45 10.89 27.84
N ASP A 365 20.10 9.64 28.19
CA ASP A 365 21.06 8.56 28.39
C ASP A 365 21.83 8.24 27.09
N ALA A 366 21.14 8.20 25.96
CA ALA A 366 21.76 7.98 24.64
C ALA A 366 22.78 9.08 24.32
N VAL A 367 22.41 10.35 24.49
CA VAL A 367 23.29 11.51 24.27
C VAL A 367 24.49 11.54 25.25
N ALA A 368 24.27 11.13 26.48
CA ALA A 368 25.34 11.05 27.49
C ALA A 368 26.39 9.99 27.14
N ARG A 369 25.96 8.83 26.62
CA ARG A 369 26.85 7.73 26.22
C ARG A 369 27.55 8.00 24.89
N ASN A 370 26.86 8.58 23.91
CA ASN A 370 27.39 8.92 22.61
C ASN A 370 27.04 10.38 22.28
N PRO A 371 27.88 11.34 22.66
CA PRO A 371 27.62 12.74 22.42
C PRO A 371 27.41 13.06 20.94
N ALA A 372 26.46 13.95 20.67
CA ALA A 372 26.11 14.36 19.34
C ALA A 372 27.32 14.94 18.57
N PRO A 373 27.42 14.72 17.25
CA PRO A 373 28.53 15.17 16.44
C PRO A 373 28.62 16.70 16.40
N THR A 374 29.84 17.18 16.12
CA THR A 374 30.11 18.60 15.91
C THR A 374 30.48 18.81 14.44
N ASP A 375 29.78 19.71 13.76
CA ASP A 375 30.12 20.14 12.40
C ASP A 375 30.57 21.61 12.39
N LYS A 376 31.73 21.89 11.81
CA LYS A 376 32.31 23.26 11.68
C LYS A 376 32.30 24.07 12.98
N GLY A 377 32.57 23.42 14.13
CA GLY A 377 32.56 24.05 15.45
C GLY A 377 31.18 24.25 16.07
N ARG A 378 30.09 23.90 15.37
CA ARG A 378 28.73 23.91 15.89
C ARG A 378 28.35 22.50 16.38
N ARG A 379 27.90 22.40 17.63
CA ARG A 379 27.49 21.12 18.22
C ARG A 379 25.96 20.97 18.14
N LEU A 380 25.51 19.80 17.70
CA LEU A 380 24.09 19.43 17.79
C LEU A 380 23.67 19.37 19.28
N ARG A 381 22.55 20.01 19.60
CA ARG A 381 21.90 19.94 20.92
C ARG A 381 20.48 19.44 20.75
N LEU A 382 20.15 18.36 21.46
CA LEU A 382 18.79 17.85 21.56
C LEU A 382 18.16 18.48 22.79
N TYR A 383 16.96 19.02 22.64
CA TYR A 383 16.23 19.69 23.73
C TYR A 383 15.23 18.75 24.39
N TYR A 384 14.37 18.13 23.58
CA TYR A 384 13.39 17.14 24.03
C TYR A 384 12.85 16.36 22.83
N ALA A 385 12.21 15.22 23.13
CA ALA A 385 11.53 14.41 22.16
C ALA A 385 10.10 14.10 22.61
N THR A 386 9.21 13.90 21.66
CA THR A 386 7.83 13.51 21.92
C THR A 386 7.31 12.57 20.85
N GLN A 387 6.41 11.66 21.19
CA GLN A 387 5.72 10.82 20.24
C GLN A 387 4.46 11.54 19.75
N VAL A 388 4.38 11.81 18.45
CA VAL A 388 3.29 12.56 17.81
C VAL A 388 2.27 11.66 17.13
N ALA A 389 2.64 10.43 16.75
CA ALA A 389 1.74 9.46 16.10
C ALA A 389 2.06 8.02 16.50
N ILE A 390 1.08 7.16 16.26
CA ILE A 390 1.17 5.70 16.28
C ILE A 390 0.81 5.19 14.89
N LYS A 391 1.14 3.93 14.57
CA LYS A 391 0.79 3.27 13.30
C LYS A 391 1.27 4.03 12.04
N PRO A 392 2.59 4.34 11.88
CA PRO A 392 3.72 3.87 12.69
C PRO A 392 4.07 4.80 13.86
N PRO A 393 4.77 4.29 14.90
CA PRO A 393 5.33 5.10 15.95
C PRO A 393 6.21 6.21 15.37
N THR A 394 5.82 7.47 15.59
CA THR A 394 6.49 8.64 15.03
C THR A 394 6.91 9.57 16.14
N PHE A 395 8.18 9.88 16.20
CA PHE A 395 8.80 10.71 17.21
C PHE A 395 9.34 12.00 16.59
N VAL A 396 9.10 13.11 17.26
CA VAL A 396 9.71 14.39 16.92
C VAL A 396 10.80 14.70 17.95
N VAL A 397 12.01 14.95 17.47
CA VAL A 397 13.15 15.37 18.26
C VAL A 397 13.43 16.84 17.96
N PHE A 398 13.37 17.68 18.99
CA PHE A 398 13.63 19.11 18.87
C PHE A 398 15.11 19.39 19.12
N VAL A 399 15.72 20.09 18.18
CA VAL A 399 17.16 20.39 18.14
C VAL A 399 17.43 21.88 17.96
N ASN A 400 18.67 22.30 18.17
CA ASN A 400 19.11 23.67 17.89
C ASN A 400 19.24 23.98 16.39
N ASP A 401 19.59 22.98 15.57
CA ASP A 401 19.79 23.15 14.13
C ASP A 401 19.61 21.79 13.45
N VAL A 402 18.65 21.70 12.51
CA VAL A 402 18.30 20.46 11.81
C VAL A 402 19.44 19.98 10.90
N GLU A 403 20.22 20.91 10.31
CA GLU A 403 21.35 20.57 9.44
C GLU A 403 22.47 19.81 10.16
N LEU A 404 22.53 19.92 11.49
CA LEU A 404 23.52 19.20 12.32
C LEU A 404 23.09 17.76 12.63
N MET A 405 21.83 17.39 12.39
CA MET A 405 21.35 16.02 12.57
C MET A 405 21.79 15.15 11.39
N HIS A 406 22.91 14.49 11.54
CA HIS A 406 23.40 13.57 10.53
C HIS A 406 22.62 12.24 10.60
N PHE A 407 22.33 11.63 9.45
CA PHE A 407 21.55 10.39 9.35
C PHE A 407 22.07 9.25 10.24
N SER A 408 23.39 9.15 10.43
CA SER A 408 23.98 8.13 11.31
C SER A 408 23.63 8.35 12.81
N TYR A 409 23.46 9.60 13.21
CA TYR A 409 23.06 9.92 14.58
C TYR A 409 21.56 9.72 14.81
N GLU A 410 20.76 10.06 13.82
CA GLU A 410 19.34 9.74 13.78
C GLU A 410 19.10 8.24 13.92
N ARG A 411 19.81 7.43 13.13
CA ARG A 411 19.76 5.96 13.20
C ARG A 411 20.25 5.42 14.55
N PHE A 412 21.25 6.06 15.16
CA PHE A 412 21.69 5.71 16.52
C PHE A 412 20.57 5.95 17.53
N LEU A 413 19.89 7.09 17.49
CA LEU A 413 18.76 7.39 18.39
C LEU A 413 17.58 6.43 18.17
N GLU A 414 17.25 6.12 16.91
CA GLU A 414 16.25 5.11 16.57
C GLU A 414 16.57 3.76 17.20
N ASN A 415 17.81 3.28 17.04
CA ASN A 415 18.25 2.02 17.62
C ASN A 415 18.14 2.02 19.16
N ARG A 416 18.47 3.13 19.81
CA ARG A 416 18.33 3.24 21.28
C ARG A 416 16.87 3.20 21.74
N ILE A 417 15.96 3.86 21.00
CA ILE A 417 14.52 3.78 21.27
C ILE A 417 14.05 2.33 21.10
N ARG A 418 14.46 1.66 20.02
CA ARG A 418 14.09 0.29 19.69
C ARG A 418 14.60 -0.74 20.72
N GLU A 419 15.85 -0.58 21.19
CA GLU A 419 16.44 -1.41 22.24
C GLU A 419 15.70 -1.31 23.58
N THR A 420 15.13 -0.14 23.87
CA THR A 420 14.48 0.11 25.16
C THR A 420 13.00 -0.29 25.17
N PHE A 421 12.28 -0.15 24.05
CA PHE A 421 10.82 -0.23 24.00
C PHE A 421 10.34 -1.34 23.05
N ASP A 422 11.01 -2.40 22.82
CA ASP A 422 10.54 -3.55 22.03
C ASP A 422 9.57 -3.21 20.85
N PHE A 423 10.05 -2.41 19.90
CA PHE A 423 9.33 -2.12 18.68
C PHE A 423 9.53 -3.21 17.59
N GLU A 424 9.56 -4.49 18.01
CA GLU A 424 9.66 -5.59 17.06
C GLU A 424 8.48 -5.57 16.09
N GLY A 425 8.77 -5.73 14.81
CA GLY A 425 7.78 -5.80 13.75
C GLY A 425 7.26 -4.44 13.25
N THR A 426 7.65 -3.32 13.85
CA THR A 426 7.16 -2.00 13.42
C THR A 426 8.30 -1.06 13.03
N PRO A 427 8.16 -0.30 11.92
CA PRO A 427 9.07 0.78 11.60
C PRO A 427 8.90 1.94 12.60
N ILE A 428 9.98 2.64 12.89
CA ILE A 428 9.97 3.88 13.67
C ILE A 428 10.24 5.04 12.72
N ARG A 429 9.51 6.14 12.87
CA ARG A 429 9.79 7.40 12.17
C ARG A 429 10.35 8.40 13.15
N LEU A 430 11.53 8.93 12.87
CA LEU A 430 12.12 10.02 13.62
C LEU A 430 12.05 11.29 12.74
N ILE A 431 11.54 12.37 13.30
CA ILE A 431 11.43 13.67 12.63
C ILE A 431 12.21 14.68 13.44
N THR A 432 13.18 15.32 12.82
CA THR A 432 13.96 16.37 13.47
C THR A 432 13.35 17.74 13.20
N ARG A 433 13.15 18.56 14.22
CA ARG A 433 12.66 19.94 14.10
C ARG A 433 13.54 20.90 14.86
N ALA A 434 13.78 22.08 14.29
CA ALA A 434 14.39 23.17 15.02
C ALA A 434 13.42 23.66 16.10
N ARG A 435 13.96 24.02 17.27
CA ARG A 435 13.20 24.71 18.31
C ARG A 435 13.22 26.20 18.00
N ASP A 436 12.07 26.78 17.77
CA ASP A 436 11.89 28.23 17.64
C ASP A 436 12.23 28.94 18.96
#